data_26ab4ed50e092bcba038c2dbf640bb96
#
_entry.id   26ab4ed50e092bcba038c2dbf640bb96
#
_cell.length_a   1.000
_cell.length_b   1.000
_cell.length_c   1.000
_cell.angle_alpha   90.00
_cell.angle_beta   90.00
_cell.angle_gamma   90.00
#
_symmetry.space_group_name_H-M   'P 1'
#
loop_
_entity.id
_entity.type
_entity.pdbx_description
1 polymer ?
#
loop_
_entity_poly.entity_id
_entity_poly.type
_entity_poly.pdbx_seq_one_letter_code
_entity_poly.pdbx_strand_id
1 'polypeptide(L)'
;MIAIEVCAVLAIWLSGWSLIRRDEWWFRGADFPRLQILFVGLVALAGLLFINAEWTSVRELLLLGVIAAVAYQLKMVLPYTPVWKKQVLHVRQDQLNVEQQISLLVANVLTPNHKYHLLLEQINRLQPDVVLTLETDQVWQEALKLIEADYPYRVAVPQDNLYGMHLYSRLPLADTEVKFILSDETPSIHATIRLRSGLSVQLYCLHPKPPSPTEAKDSTLRDAELLIVGDQIKDIDESCIVMGDLNDVAWSRTTRLFQRISGLLDPRVGRYFMNTFHADYPLLRWSLDHIFHSTDFGLVEMKRLPH
;
A
#
# COMPACT_ATOMS: atom_id res chain seq x y z
N MET A 1 5.99 6.11 -37.71
CA MET A 1 6.32 4.69 -37.42
C MET A 1 7.38 4.57 -36.34
N ILE A 2 8.56 5.16 -36.45
CA ILE A 2 9.67 5.04 -35.47
C ILE A 2 9.21 5.29 -34.02
N ALA A 3 8.44 6.35 -33.74
CA ALA A 3 7.96 6.63 -32.39
C ALA A 3 7.09 5.49 -31.81
N ILE A 4 6.26 4.85 -32.64
CA ILE A 4 5.41 3.74 -32.24
C ILE A 4 6.26 2.49 -31.95
N GLU A 5 7.26 2.22 -32.77
CA GLU A 5 8.21 1.12 -32.56
C GLU A 5 9.01 1.30 -31.28
N VAL A 6 9.44 2.53 -30.98
CA VAL A 6 10.10 2.87 -29.70
C VAL A 6 9.16 2.64 -28.52
N CYS A 7 7.90 3.09 -28.60
CA CYS A 7 6.90 2.82 -27.56
C CYS A 7 6.68 1.30 -27.37
N ALA A 8 6.62 0.54 -28.48
CA ALA A 8 6.48 -0.90 -28.43
C ALA A 8 7.65 -1.58 -27.72
N VAL A 9 8.88 -1.24 -28.12
CA VAL A 9 10.10 -1.77 -27.47
C VAL A 9 10.14 -1.42 -26.00
N LEU A 10 9.83 -0.17 -25.63
CA LEU A 10 9.80 0.26 -24.22
C LEU A 10 8.75 -0.52 -23.40
N ALA A 11 7.54 -0.68 -23.91
CA ALA A 11 6.49 -1.42 -23.22
C ALA A 11 6.86 -2.89 -23.03
N ILE A 12 7.44 -3.53 -24.07
CA ILE A 12 7.92 -4.92 -23.99
C ILE A 12 9.06 -5.03 -22.98
N TRP A 13 10.06 -4.17 -23.09
CA TRP A 13 11.24 -4.19 -22.24
C TRP A 13 10.90 -3.98 -20.76
N LEU A 14 10.13 -2.93 -20.42
CA LEU A 14 9.74 -2.64 -19.04
C LEU A 14 8.83 -3.75 -18.46
N SER A 15 7.96 -4.34 -19.28
CA SER A 15 7.15 -5.48 -18.85
C SER A 15 8.01 -6.73 -18.58
N GLY A 16 8.98 -7.01 -19.44
CA GLY A 16 9.96 -8.08 -19.24
C GLY A 16 10.86 -7.85 -18.03
N TRP A 17 11.28 -6.57 -17.80
CA TRP A 17 12.10 -6.19 -16.66
C TRP A 17 11.45 -6.53 -15.32
N SER A 18 10.15 -6.27 -15.18
CA SER A 18 9.39 -6.59 -13.97
C SER A 18 9.20 -8.11 -13.72
N LEU A 19 9.52 -8.97 -14.69
CA LEU A 19 9.50 -10.43 -14.51
C LEU A 19 10.81 -10.97 -13.90
N ILE A 20 11.86 -10.17 -13.92
CA ILE A 20 13.16 -10.56 -13.38
C ILE A 20 13.04 -10.63 -11.85
N ARG A 21 13.38 -11.80 -11.29
CA ARG A 21 13.26 -12.07 -9.86
C ARG A 21 14.55 -11.66 -9.14
N ARG A 22 14.77 -10.35 -9.12
CA ARG A 22 15.88 -9.74 -8.40
C ARG A 22 15.34 -8.70 -7.43
N ASP A 23 16.05 -8.47 -6.34
CA ASP A 23 15.59 -7.64 -5.22
C ASP A 23 16.23 -6.24 -5.25
N GLU A 24 17.19 -5.98 -6.15
CA GLU A 24 17.79 -4.65 -6.31
C GLU A 24 16.75 -3.60 -6.75
N TRP A 25 16.86 -2.39 -6.20
CA TRP A 25 15.87 -1.32 -6.35
C TRP A 25 15.49 -1.01 -7.81
N TRP A 26 16.46 -1.09 -8.76
CA TRP A 26 16.20 -0.81 -10.19
C TRP A 26 15.39 -1.91 -10.89
N PHE A 27 15.42 -3.15 -10.39
CA PHE A 27 14.50 -4.19 -10.86
C PHE A 27 13.12 -4.02 -10.25
N ARG A 28 13.06 -3.76 -8.93
CA ARG A 28 11.80 -3.58 -8.22
C ARG A 28 11.07 -2.31 -8.62
N GLY A 29 11.81 -1.27 -9.05
CA GLY A 29 11.25 -0.03 -9.57
C GLY A 29 10.34 -0.20 -10.80
N ALA A 30 10.51 -1.26 -11.59
CA ALA A 30 9.64 -1.56 -12.73
C ALA A 30 8.22 -2.03 -12.33
N ASP A 31 8.01 -2.42 -11.08
CA ASP A 31 6.68 -2.78 -10.58
C ASP A 31 5.78 -1.55 -10.36
N PHE A 32 6.35 -0.37 -10.14
CA PHE A 32 5.60 0.83 -9.81
C PHE A 32 4.81 1.40 -11.00
N PRO A 33 5.41 1.70 -12.17
CA PRO A 33 4.75 2.43 -13.27
C PRO A 33 3.88 1.53 -14.17
N ARG A 34 3.20 0.51 -13.64
CA ARG A 34 2.42 -0.44 -14.45
C ARG A 34 1.31 0.21 -15.25
N LEU A 35 0.63 1.23 -14.70
CA LEU A 35 -0.40 1.98 -15.44
C LEU A 35 0.21 2.76 -16.60
N GLN A 36 1.37 3.38 -16.39
CA GLN A 36 2.09 4.12 -17.41
C GLN A 36 2.60 3.18 -18.51
N ILE A 37 3.16 2.02 -18.12
CA ILE A 37 3.60 0.99 -19.07
C ILE A 37 2.41 0.45 -19.87
N LEU A 38 1.27 0.20 -19.23
CA LEU A 38 0.04 -0.22 -19.88
C LEU A 38 -0.43 0.83 -20.90
N PHE A 39 -0.43 2.10 -20.52
CA PHE A 39 -0.82 3.19 -21.43
C PHE A 39 0.11 3.26 -22.65
N VAL A 40 1.43 3.24 -22.46
CA VAL A 40 2.41 3.20 -23.55
C VAL A 40 2.20 1.97 -24.45
N GLY A 41 1.95 0.81 -23.86
CA GLY A 41 1.66 -0.42 -24.60
C GLY A 41 0.38 -0.33 -25.43
N LEU A 42 -0.69 0.29 -24.90
CA LEU A 42 -1.95 0.50 -25.64
C LEU A 42 -1.77 1.48 -26.79
N VAL A 43 -1.01 2.57 -26.60
CA VAL A 43 -0.66 3.51 -27.67
C VAL A 43 0.15 2.82 -28.76
N ALA A 44 1.15 2.01 -28.38
CA ALA A 44 1.95 1.22 -29.31
C ALA A 44 1.09 0.21 -30.08
N LEU A 45 0.20 -0.49 -29.39
CA LEU A 45 -0.73 -1.46 -30.00
C LEU A 45 -1.62 -0.80 -31.03
N ALA A 46 -2.26 0.32 -30.67
CA ALA A 46 -3.10 1.08 -31.59
C ALA A 46 -2.28 1.60 -32.79
N GLY A 47 -1.09 2.14 -32.56
CA GLY A 47 -0.21 2.62 -33.64
C GLY A 47 0.22 1.50 -34.60
N LEU A 48 0.60 0.34 -34.08
CA LEU A 48 0.96 -0.83 -34.90
C LEU A 48 -0.21 -1.39 -35.72
N LEU A 49 -1.44 -1.26 -35.23
CA LEU A 49 -2.63 -1.77 -35.93
C LEU A 49 -3.18 -0.79 -36.97
N PHE A 50 -3.22 0.51 -36.68
CA PHE A 50 -3.98 1.49 -37.45
C PHE A 50 -3.12 2.41 -38.32
N ILE A 51 -1.80 2.54 -38.08
CA ILE A 51 -0.93 3.34 -38.98
C ILE A 51 -0.74 2.58 -40.29
N ASN A 52 -1.09 3.25 -41.36
CA ASN A 52 -0.92 2.72 -42.72
C ASN A 52 0.57 2.68 -43.09
N ALA A 53 1.19 1.54 -42.90
CA ALA A 53 2.57 1.25 -43.25
C ALA A 53 2.71 -0.23 -43.64
N GLU A 54 3.77 -0.55 -44.35
CA GLU A 54 4.02 -1.91 -44.81
C GLU A 54 4.10 -2.91 -43.62
N TRP A 55 3.52 -4.07 -43.83
CA TRP A 55 3.64 -5.18 -42.90
C TRP A 55 4.97 -5.89 -43.09
N THR A 56 5.79 -5.83 -42.06
CA THR A 56 7.11 -6.47 -42.04
C THR A 56 7.15 -7.48 -40.90
N SER A 57 8.04 -8.48 -40.97
CA SER A 57 8.23 -9.45 -39.88
C SER A 57 8.61 -8.78 -38.55
N VAL A 58 9.29 -7.64 -38.58
CA VAL A 58 9.62 -6.85 -37.41
C VAL A 58 8.33 -6.29 -36.78
N ARG A 59 7.42 -5.74 -37.59
CA ARG A 59 6.14 -5.21 -37.10
C ARG A 59 5.27 -6.29 -36.48
N GLU A 60 5.21 -7.47 -37.09
CA GLU A 60 4.50 -8.63 -36.54
C GLU A 60 5.06 -9.06 -35.20
N LEU A 61 6.38 -9.17 -35.08
CA LEU A 61 7.05 -9.52 -33.82
C LEU A 61 6.79 -8.49 -32.72
N LEU A 62 6.89 -7.18 -33.04
CA LEU A 62 6.56 -6.10 -32.11
C LEU A 62 5.08 -6.18 -31.67
N LEU A 63 4.16 -6.44 -32.59
CA LEU A 63 2.74 -6.56 -32.28
C LEU A 63 2.49 -7.70 -31.29
N LEU A 64 3.05 -8.88 -31.51
CA LEU A 64 2.94 -10.02 -30.59
C LEU A 64 3.55 -9.69 -29.22
N GLY A 65 4.71 -9.07 -29.19
CA GLY A 65 5.37 -8.64 -27.96
C GLY A 65 4.54 -7.62 -27.17
N VAL A 66 3.97 -6.62 -27.86
CA VAL A 66 3.11 -5.61 -27.22
C VAL A 66 1.81 -6.21 -26.71
N ILE A 67 1.18 -7.13 -27.46
CA ILE A 67 -0.01 -7.85 -26.98
C ILE A 67 0.31 -8.60 -25.68
N ALA A 68 1.44 -9.33 -25.64
CA ALA A 68 1.85 -10.03 -24.44
C ALA A 68 2.14 -9.07 -23.27
N ALA A 69 2.82 -7.94 -23.52
CA ALA A 69 3.11 -6.91 -22.52
C ALA A 69 1.81 -6.28 -21.97
N VAL A 70 0.88 -5.88 -22.84
CA VAL A 70 -0.43 -5.32 -22.45
C VAL A 70 -1.23 -6.33 -21.63
N ALA A 71 -1.31 -7.59 -22.08
CA ALA A 71 -2.01 -8.64 -21.34
C ALA A 71 -1.41 -8.86 -19.94
N TYR A 72 -0.08 -8.86 -19.84
CA TYR A 72 0.62 -8.96 -18.55
C TYR A 72 0.32 -7.78 -17.64
N GLN A 73 0.40 -6.54 -18.13
CA GLN A 73 0.09 -5.36 -17.32
C GLN A 73 -1.38 -5.35 -16.89
N LEU A 74 -2.31 -5.68 -17.79
CA LEU A 74 -3.74 -5.80 -17.46
C LEU A 74 -3.96 -6.83 -16.34
N LYS A 75 -3.33 -8.00 -16.41
CA LYS A 75 -3.42 -9.03 -15.36
C LYS A 75 -3.03 -8.48 -13.98
N MET A 76 -2.04 -7.57 -13.90
CA MET A 76 -1.58 -7.01 -12.64
C MET A 76 -2.47 -5.88 -12.13
N VAL A 77 -3.00 -5.05 -13.02
CA VAL A 77 -3.70 -3.80 -12.70
C VAL A 77 -5.22 -4.01 -12.57
N LEU A 78 -5.80 -4.89 -13.41
CA LEU A 78 -7.24 -5.10 -13.51
C LEU A 78 -7.92 -5.45 -12.17
N PRO A 79 -7.30 -6.25 -11.26
CA PRO A 79 -7.88 -6.52 -9.95
C PRO A 79 -8.19 -5.28 -9.12
N TYR A 80 -7.48 -4.17 -9.33
CA TYR A 80 -7.65 -2.90 -8.58
C TYR A 80 -8.57 -1.92 -9.31
N THR A 81 -9.43 -2.39 -10.19
CA THR A 81 -10.40 -1.57 -10.93
C THR A 81 -11.84 -1.97 -10.57
N PRO A 82 -12.82 -1.06 -10.76
CA PRO A 82 -14.24 -1.36 -10.47
C PRO A 82 -14.86 -2.49 -11.31
N VAL A 83 -14.21 -2.87 -12.43
CA VAL A 83 -14.70 -3.97 -13.28
C VAL A 83 -14.36 -5.36 -12.73
N TRP A 84 -13.46 -5.43 -11.75
CA TRP A 84 -13.09 -6.68 -11.11
C TRP A 84 -14.03 -7.03 -9.96
N LYS A 85 -14.11 -8.32 -9.63
CA LYS A 85 -14.89 -8.79 -8.47
C LYS A 85 -14.30 -8.24 -7.17
N LYS A 86 -15.13 -7.63 -6.34
CA LYS A 86 -14.73 -7.14 -5.01
C LYS A 86 -14.27 -8.30 -4.13
N GLN A 87 -13.10 -8.18 -3.53
CA GLN A 87 -12.59 -9.16 -2.59
C GLN A 87 -13.26 -9.03 -1.23
N VAL A 88 -13.48 -7.79 -0.79
CA VAL A 88 -14.18 -7.45 0.46
C VAL A 88 -15.56 -6.89 0.11
N LEU A 89 -16.62 -7.41 0.71
CA LEU A 89 -17.97 -6.90 0.48
C LEU A 89 -18.25 -5.67 1.33
N HIS A 90 -19.12 -4.77 0.83
CA HIS A 90 -19.65 -3.71 1.67
C HIS A 90 -20.63 -4.30 2.69
N VAL A 91 -20.53 -3.82 3.93
CA VAL A 91 -21.53 -4.09 4.96
C VAL A 91 -22.81 -3.34 4.59
N ARG A 92 -23.93 -4.01 4.64
CA ARG A 92 -25.25 -3.38 4.38
C ARG A 92 -25.63 -2.50 5.57
N GLN A 93 -26.34 -1.42 5.32
CA GLN A 93 -26.76 -0.48 6.38
C GLN A 93 -27.58 -1.15 7.49
N ASP A 94 -28.40 -2.14 7.14
CA ASP A 94 -29.20 -2.91 8.11
C ASP A 94 -28.38 -3.91 8.95
N GLN A 95 -27.12 -4.14 8.59
CA GLN A 95 -26.17 -5.02 9.27
C GLN A 95 -25.09 -4.24 10.05
N LEU A 96 -25.13 -2.92 9.99
CA LEU A 96 -24.16 -2.08 10.69
C LEU A 96 -24.35 -2.18 12.21
N ASN A 97 -23.31 -2.65 12.89
CA ASN A 97 -23.23 -2.63 14.35
C ASN A 97 -22.09 -1.71 14.78
N VAL A 98 -22.41 -0.55 15.32
CA VAL A 98 -21.44 0.46 15.75
C VAL A 98 -20.44 -0.09 16.79
N GLU A 99 -20.90 -1.02 17.65
CA GLU A 99 -20.06 -1.64 18.67
C GLU A 99 -18.98 -2.55 18.08
N GLN A 100 -19.20 -3.05 16.85
CA GLN A 100 -18.26 -3.94 16.14
C GLN A 100 -17.48 -3.21 15.03
N GLN A 101 -17.67 -1.91 14.87
CA GLN A 101 -16.95 -1.12 13.89
C GLN A 101 -15.63 -0.62 14.44
N ILE A 102 -14.67 -0.47 13.53
CA ILE A 102 -13.41 0.20 13.74
C ILE A 102 -13.11 1.11 12.56
N SER A 103 -12.73 2.33 12.83
CA SER A 103 -12.29 3.31 11.82
C SER A 103 -10.80 3.60 11.99
N LEU A 104 -10.07 3.52 10.87
CA LEU A 104 -8.60 3.63 10.84
C LEU A 104 -8.20 4.81 9.97
N LEU A 105 -7.22 5.59 10.42
CA LEU A 105 -6.53 6.59 9.62
C LEU A 105 -5.04 6.25 9.61
N VAL A 106 -4.46 6.13 8.40
CA VAL A 106 -3.01 5.94 8.19
C VAL A 106 -2.48 7.15 7.45
N ALA A 107 -1.40 7.73 7.95
CA ALA A 107 -0.76 8.88 7.33
C ALA A 107 0.77 8.80 7.45
N ASN A 108 1.46 8.64 6.31
CA ASN A 108 2.87 8.97 6.22
C ASN A 108 2.96 10.49 6.10
N VAL A 109 3.58 11.15 7.10
CA VAL A 109 3.58 12.62 7.21
C VAL A 109 4.82 13.25 6.62
N LEU A 110 5.85 12.48 6.34
CA LEU A 110 7.17 12.93 5.90
C LEU A 110 7.85 13.84 6.95
N THR A 111 8.82 13.33 7.67
CA THR A 111 9.48 14.00 8.82
C THR A 111 9.79 15.49 8.60
N PRO A 112 10.40 15.94 7.48
CA PRO A 112 10.66 17.37 7.27
C PRO A 112 9.42 18.20 6.90
N ASN A 113 8.23 17.62 6.81
CA ASN A 113 6.99 18.37 6.59
C ASN A 113 6.46 18.94 7.91
N HIS A 114 6.17 20.23 7.95
CA HIS A 114 5.67 20.94 9.14
C HIS A 114 4.19 21.34 9.04
N LYS A 115 3.42 20.74 8.12
CA LYS A 115 1.99 21.05 7.94
C LYS A 115 1.10 20.23 8.88
N TYR A 116 1.44 20.23 10.17
CA TYR A 116 0.72 19.43 11.20
C TYR A 116 -0.77 19.70 11.22
N HIS A 117 -1.17 20.97 10.99
CA HIS A 117 -2.57 21.39 11.00
C HIS A 117 -3.43 20.63 10.00
N LEU A 118 -2.90 20.21 8.86
CA LEU A 118 -3.65 19.47 7.85
C LEU A 118 -4.06 18.09 8.38
N LEU A 119 -3.13 17.38 9.03
CA LEU A 119 -3.44 16.09 9.64
C LEU A 119 -4.40 16.25 10.82
N LEU A 120 -4.14 17.23 11.71
CA LEU A 120 -5.00 17.50 12.87
C LEU A 120 -6.43 17.86 12.44
N GLU A 121 -6.61 18.64 11.37
CA GLU A 121 -7.92 18.94 10.78
C GLU A 121 -8.63 17.66 10.31
N GLN A 122 -7.92 16.75 9.63
CA GLN A 122 -8.50 15.48 9.19
C GLN A 122 -8.91 14.61 10.39
N ILE A 123 -8.06 14.51 11.41
CA ILE A 123 -8.36 13.74 12.63
C ILE A 123 -9.59 14.32 13.32
N ASN A 124 -9.62 15.65 13.51
CA ASN A 124 -10.75 16.33 14.16
C ASN A 124 -12.06 16.21 13.38
N ARG A 125 -11.99 16.21 12.06
CA ARG A 125 -13.19 16.09 11.20
C ARG A 125 -13.71 14.65 11.15
N LEU A 126 -12.83 13.67 11.07
CA LEU A 126 -13.21 12.27 10.84
C LEU A 126 -13.36 11.48 12.12
N GLN A 127 -12.70 11.90 13.20
CA GLN A 127 -12.73 11.26 14.51
C GLN A 127 -12.50 9.73 14.43
N PRO A 128 -11.44 9.25 13.74
CA PRO A 128 -11.19 7.83 13.60
C PRO A 128 -10.93 7.18 14.97
N ASP A 129 -11.23 5.89 15.09
CA ASP A 129 -10.94 5.14 16.32
C ASP A 129 -9.44 4.95 16.52
N VAL A 130 -8.70 4.79 15.43
CA VAL A 130 -7.25 4.56 15.43
C VAL A 130 -6.58 5.45 14.41
N VAL A 131 -5.49 6.11 14.82
CA VAL A 131 -4.62 6.91 13.97
C VAL A 131 -3.22 6.33 14.03
N LEU A 132 -2.69 5.97 12.86
CA LEU A 132 -1.29 5.60 12.65
C LEU A 132 -0.61 6.71 11.87
N THR A 133 0.45 7.28 12.44
CA THR A 133 1.32 8.23 11.75
C THR A 133 2.71 7.64 11.59
N LEU A 134 3.28 7.79 10.40
CA LEU A 134 4.58 7.28 10.00
C LEU A 134 5.49 8.43 9.61
N GLU A 135 6.79 8.23 9.73
CA GLU A 135 7.83 9.24 9.53
C GLU A 135 7.68 10.41 10.52
N THR A 136 7.43 10.08 11.78
CA THR A 136 7.24 11.08 12.85
C THR A 136 8.44 11.17 13.76
N ASP A 137 8.97 12.39 13.91
CA ASP A 137 10.03 12.73 14.85
C ASP A 137 9.47 13.31 16.17
N GLN A 138 10.34 13.84 17.00
CA GLN A 138 9.97 14.48 18.27
C GLN A 138 9.10 15.73 18.03
N VAL A 139 9.30 16.47 16.92
CA VAL A 139 8.53 17.68 16.62
C VAL A 139 7.10 17.30 16.22
N TRP A 140 6.91 16.23 15.42
CA TRP A 140 5.61 15.67 15.13
C TRP A 140 4.91 15.16 16.40
N GLN A 141 5.65 14.49 17.30
CA GLN A 141 5.10 14.05 18.58
C GLN A 141 4.55 15.22 19.39
N GLU A 142 5.28 16.33 19.49
CA GLU A 142 4.81 17.54 20.20
C GLU A 142 3.54 18.11 19.55
N ALA A 143 3.48 18.18 18.22
CA ALA A 143 2.30 18.65 17.51
C ALA A 143 1.07 17.73 17.73
N LEU A 144 1.28 16.42 17.80
CA LEU A 144 0.21 15.44 18.01
C LEU A 144 -0.29 15.34 19.46
N LYS A 145 0.37 15.99 20.43
CA LYS A 145 -0.16 16.11 21.80
C LYS A 145 -1.56 16.73 21.86
N LEU A 146 -1.93 17.52 20.85
CA LEU A 146 -3.26 18.14 20.77
C LEU A 146 -4.41 17.14 20.67
N ILE A 147 -4.15 15.90 20.22
CA ILE A 147 -5.19 14.86 20.13
C ILE A 147 -5.17 13.88 21.30
N GLU A 148 -4.18 13.92 22.19
CA GLU A 148 -3.99 12.93 23.26
C GLU A 148 -5.17 12.86 24.24
N ALA A 149 -5.88 13.96 24.45
CA ALA A 149 -7.07 13.96 25.31
C ALA A 149 -8.21 13.10 24.74
N ASP A 150 -8.34 13.04 23.42
CA ASP A 150 -9.35 12.24 22.71
C ASP A 150 -8.86 10.82 22.41
N TYR A 151 -7.53 10.57 22.44
CA TYR A 151 -6.87 9.31 22.14
C TYR A 151 -6.01 8.86 23.34
N PRO A 152 -6.64 8.37 24.42
CA PRO A 152 -5.94 8.07 25.69
C PRO A 152 -4.97 6.89 25.58
N TYR A 153 -5.16 6.00 24.62
CA TYR A 153 -4.28 4.86 24.40
C TYR A 153 -3.31 5.17 23.26
N ARG A 154 -2.02 5.09 23.52
CA ARG A 154 -1.01 5.45 22.54
C ARG A 154 0.31 4.72 22.68
N VAL A 155 1.02 4.60 21.57
CA VAL A 155 2.42 4.18 21.50
C VAL A 155 3.16 5.19 20.65
N ALA A 156 4.23 5.75 21.16
CA ALA A 156 5.03 6.74 20.46
C ALA A 156 6.48 6.27 20.34
N VAL A 157 6.97 6.20 19.11
CA VAL A 157 8.35 5.84 18.78
C VAL A 157 8.88 6.94 17.85
N PRO A 158 9.17 8.14 18.36
CA PRO A 158 9.70 9.23 17.54
C PRO A 158 11.13 8.92 17.10
N GLN A 159 11.42 9.10 15.81
CA GLN A 159 12.76 8.94 15.25
C GLN A 159 13.00 10.01 14.18
N ASP A 160 14.23 10.47 14.05
CA ASP A 160 14.66 11.48 13.07
C ASP A 160 15.20 10.87 11.77
N ASN A 161 15.10 9.53 11.64
CA ASN A 161 15.61 8.72 10.54
C ASN A 161 14.55 8.34 9.49
N LEU A 162 13.38 9.00 9.45
CA LEU A 162 12.22 8.71 8.59
C LEU A 162 11.43 7.43 8.96
N TYR A 163 11.73 6.78 10.11
CA TYR A 163 11.03 5.55 10.51
C TYR A 163 10.28 5.69 11.85
N GLY A 164 10.22 6.89 12.40
CA GLY A 164 9.39 7.14 13.58
C GLY A 164 7.92 6.81 13.33
N MET A 165 7.25 6.26 14.35
CA MET A 165 5.89 5.77 14.25
C MET A 165 5.11 6.11 15.51
N HIS A 166 3.87 6.62 15.35
CA HIS A 166 2.95 6.84 16.46
C HIS A 166 1.62 6.18 16.19
N LEU A 167 1.14 5.44 17.18
CA LEU A 167 -0.19 4.85 17.20
C LEU A 167 -1.03 5.55 18.28
N TYR A 168 -2.15 6.12 17.90
CA TYR A 168 -3.13 6.71 18.80
C TYR A 168 -4.46 5.96 18.68
N SER A 169 -5.11 5.65 19.79
CA SER A 169 -6.36 4.92 19.80
C SER A 169 -7.34 5.48 20.84
N ARG A 170 -8.61 5.58 20.44
CA ARG A 170 -9.75 5.82 21.32
C ARG A 170 -10.21 4.53 22.02
N LEU A 171 -9.90 3.40 21.40
CA LEU A 171 -10.22 2.07 21.89
C LEU A 171 -9.07 1.53 22.76
N PRO A 172 -9.37 0.74 23.79
CA PRO A 172 -8.34 0.16 24.62
C PRO A 172 -7.33 -0.66 23.81
N LEU A 173 -6.04 -0.44 24.11
CA LEU A 173 -4.92 -1.22 23.60
C LEU A 173 -4.43 -2.14 24.70
N ALA A 174 -4.21 -3.41 24.36
CA ALA A 174 -3.59 -4.42 25.21
C ALA A 174 -2.41 -5.07 24.46
N ASP A 175 -1.56 -5.76 25.17
CA ASP A 175 -0.44 -6.56 24.67
C ASP A 175 0.41 -5.76 23.65
N THR A 176 0.65 -4.50 23.98
CA THR A 176 1.34 -3.57 23.08
C THR A 176 2.83 -3.79 23.11
N GLU A 177 3.41 -4.09 21.96
CA GLU A 177 4.84 -4.31 21.78
C GLU A 177 5.38 -3.48 20.63
N VAL A 178 6.55 -2.86 20.84
CA VAL A 178 7.36 -2.28 19.76
C VAL A 178 8.42 -3.29 19.39
N LYS A 179 8.40 -3.75 18.15
CA LYS A 179 9.34 -4.75 17.63
C LYS A 179 10.27 -4.13 16.58
N PHE A 180 11.49 -4.61 16.57
CA PHE A 180 12.52 -4.34 15.59
C PHE A 180 12.84 -5.66 14.91
N ILE A 181 12.04 -6.02 13.86
CA ILE A 181 12.00 -7.40 13.34
C ILE A 181 13.30 -7.76 12.63
N LEU A 182 13.80 -6.92 11.74
CA LEU A 182 14.99 -7.16 10.93
C LEU A 182 16.01 -6.03 10.94
N SER A 183 15.68 -4.89 11.50
CA SER A 183 16.53 -3.71 11.56
C SER A 183 16.26 -2.94 12.84
N ASP A 184 17.30 -2.61 13.59
CA ASP A 184 17.21 -1.82 14.83
C ASP A 184 16.75 -0.36 14.58
N GLU A 185 16.58 0.04 13.33
CA GLU A 185 16.19 1.38 12.94
C GLU A 185 14.70 1.48 12.53
N THR A 186 14.06 0.34 12.21
CA THR A 186 12.67 0.31 11.71
C THR A 186 11.75 -0.36 12.73
N PRO A 187 11.03 0.43 13.53
CA PRO A 187 10.06 -0.12 14.48
C PRO A 187 8.81 -0.63 13.76
N SER A 188 8.20 -1.65 14.33
CA SER A 188 6.83 -2.04 14.07
C SER A 188 6.06 -2.04 15.40
N ILE A 189 4.76 -1.66 15.38
CA ILE A 189 3.91 -1.68 16.57
C ILE A 189 2.91 -2.82 16.41
N HIS A 190 2.92 -3.72 17.38
CA HIS A 190 1.97 -4.81 17.49
C HIS A 190 1.11 -4.55 18.72
N ALA A 191 -0.22 -4.70 18.61
CA ALA A 191 -1.14 -4.45 19.72
C ALA A 191 -2.44 -5.22 19.52
N THR A 192 -3.15 -5.48 20.61
CA THR A 192 -4.53 -5.97 20.59
C THR A 192 -5.47 -4.81 20.86
N ILE A 193 -6.36 -4.49 19.91
CA ILE A 193 -7.42 -3.49 20.08
C ILE A 193 -8.67 -4.19 20.60
N ARG A 194 -9.29 -3.65 21.66
CA ARG A 194 -10.58 -4.10 22.13
C ARG A 194 -11.69 -3.20 21.59
N LEU A 195 -12.54 -3.76 20.72
CA LEU A 195 -13.71 -3.06 20.19
C LEU A 195 -14.73 -2.76 21.31
N ARG A 196 -15.69 -1.87 21.04
CA ARG A 196 -16.76 -1.52 21.97
C ARG A 196 -17.62 -2.72 22.34
N SER A 197 -17.78 -3.66 21.42
CA SER A 197 -18.45 -4.96 21.65
C SER A 197 -17.70 -5.93 22.59
N GLY A 198 -16.45 -5.61 22.94
CA GLY A 198 -15.56 -6.50 23.68
C GLY A 198 -14.73 -7.46 22.81
N LEU A 199 -14.98 -7.54 21.49
CA LEU A 199 -14.16 -8.32 20.58
C LEU A 199 -12.75 -7.75 20.49
N SER A 200 -11.77 -8.65 20.37
CA SER A 200 -10.36 -8.29 20.20
C SER A 200 -9.95 -8.35 18.73
N VAL A 201 -9.10 -7.42 18.31
CA VAL A 201 -8.52 -7.33 16.97
C VAL A 201 -7.01 -7.20 17.12
N GLN A 202 -6.27 -8.10 16.51
CA GLN A 202 -4.80 -8.01 16.42
C GLN A 202 -4.42 -6.95 15.40
N LEU A 203 -3.58 -6.00 15.80
CA LEU A 203 -3.13 -4.90 14.95
C LEU A 203 -1.62 -4.95 14.75
N TYR A 204 -1.19 -4.90 13.50
CA TYR A 204 0.21 -4.83 13.09
C TYR A 204 0.42 -3.56 12.28
N CYS A 205 1.21 -2.64 12.81
CA CYS A 205 1.61 -1.40 12.15
C CYS A 205 3.03 -1.54 11.63
N LEU A 206 3.21 -1.41 10.32
CA LEU A 206 4.49 -1.69 9.66
C LEU A 206 4.95 -0.49 8.82
N HIS A 207 6.26 -0.25 8.80
CA HIS A 207 6.91 0.71 7.92
C HIS A 207 8.33 0.22 7.56
N PRO A 208 8.46 -0.84 6.74
CA PRO A 208 9.76 -1.39 6.36
C PRO A 208 10.51 -0.48 5.38
N LYS A 209 11.85 -0.56 5.38
CA LYS A 209 12.71 0.27 4.52
C LYS A 209 12.44 0.04 3.03
N PRO A 210 12.24 1.10 2.20
CA PRO A 210 12.12 0.95 0.76
C PRO A 210 13.45 0.56 0.12
N PRO A 211 13.43 -0.22 -0.96
CA PRO A 211 14.59 -0.35 -1.83
C PRO A 211 14.76 0.95 -2.64
N SER A 212 15.72 1.75 -2.27
CA SER A 212 16.03 3.03 -2.94
C SER A 212 17.53 3.29 -2.94
N PRO A 213 18.05 4.14 -3.84
CA PRO A 213 19.47 4.47 -3.88
C PRO A 213 20.03 5.08 -2.58
N THR A 214 19.15 5.70 -1.79
CA THR A 214 19.50 6.46 -0.59
C THR A 214 19.26 5.71 0.72
N GLU A 215 18.48 4.61 0.69
CA GLU A 215 18.06 3.91 1.92
C GLU A 215 18.48 2.45 1.97
N ALA A 216 18.02 1.63 1.01
CA ALA A 216 18.40 0.24 0.95
C ALA A 216 18.71 -0.18 -0.49
N LYS A 217 19.87 -0.82 -0.69
CA LYS A 217 20.35 -1.26 -2.00
C LYS A 217 19.37 -2.23 -2.70
N ASP A 218 18.64 -2.99 -1.90
CA ASP A 218 17.67 -4.00 -2.36
C ASP A 218 16.48 -4.11 -1.42
N SER A 219 15.45 -4.86 -1.82
CA SER A 219 14.22 -5.04 -1.07
C SER A 219 14.25 -6.21 -0.07
N THR A 220 15.40 -6.86 0.13
CA THR A 220 15.50 -8.12 0.88
C THR A 220 14.95 -7.98 2.30
N LEU A 221 15.35 -6.94 3.04
CA LEU A 221 14.88 -6.74 4.43
C LEU A 221 13.39 -6.40 4.47
N ARG A 222 12.90 -5.50 3.60
CA ARG A 222 11.49 -5.16 3.48
C ARG A 222 10.64 -6.39 3.17
N ASP A 223 11.03 -7.13 2.15
CA ASP A 223 10.31 -8.30 1.68
C ASP A 223 10.30 -9.40 2.77
N ALA A 224 11.41 -9.61 3.45
CA ALA A 224 11.51 -10.57 4.54
C ALA A 224 10.66 -10.17 5.75
N GLU A 225 10.65 -8.89 6.15
CA GLU A 225 9.82 -8.39 7.25
C GLU A 225 8.33 -8.65 7.00
N LEU A 226 7.85 -8.32 5.80
CA LEU A 226 6.47 -8.60 5.40
C LEU A 226 6.13 -10.09 5.46
N LEU A 227 7.03 -10.95 4.97
CA LEU A 227 6.79 -12.39 4.95
C LEU A 227 6.85 -13.01 6.37
N ILE A 228 7.71 -12.51 7.25
CA ILE A 228 7.75 -12.92 8.67
C ILE A 228 6.42 -12.57 9.35
N VAL A 229 5.94 -11.34 9.18
CA VAL A 229 4.64 -10.94 9.74
C VAL A 229 3.50 -11.75 9.12
N GLY A 230 3.53 -12.00 7.81
CA GLY A 230 2.56 -12.86 7.15
C GLY A 230 2.53 -14.29 7.70
N ASP A 231 3.71 -14.85 7.99
CA ASP A 231 3.85 -16.18 8.59
C ASP A 231 3.36 -16.23 10.06
N GLN A 232 3.58 -15.17 10.83
CA GLN A 232 3.03 -15.04 12.17
C GLN A 232 1.50 -14.98 12.20
N ILE A 233 0.90 -14.34 11.20
CA ILE A 233 -0.56 -14.11 11.14
C ILE A 233 -1.31 -15.34 10.61
N LYS A 234 -0.71 -16.15 9.75
CA LYS A 234 -1.40 -17.25 9.04
C LYS A 234 -2.13 -18.25 9.95
N ASP A 235 -1.63 -18.44 11.16
CA ASP A 235 -2.13 -19.41 12.12
C ASP A 235 -2.93 -18.74 13.28
N ILE A 236 -3.24 -17.44 13.14
CA ILE A 236 -4.03 -16.69 14.13
C ILE A 236 -5.52 -16.84 13.81
N ASP A 237 -6.30 -17.31 14.77
CA ASP A 237 -7.75 -17.43 14.65
C ASP A 237 -8.50 -16.12 14.96
N GLU A 238 -7.83 -15.13 15.57
CA GLU A 238 -8.42 -13.85 15.89
C GLU A 238 -8.50 -12.92 14.69
N SER A 239 -9.45 -11.98 14.75
CA SER A 239 -9.53 -10.86 13.79
C SER A 239 -8.20 -10.12 13.73
N CYS A 240 -7.72 -9.83 12.52
CA CYS A 240 -6.41 -9.22 12.33
C CYS A 240 -6.46 -8.07 11.31
N ILE A 241 -5.71 -7.01 11.58
CA ILE A 241 -5.46 -5.89 10.69
C ILE A 241 -3.96 -5.64 10.59
N VAL A 242 -3.47 -5.52 9.35
CA VAL A 242 -2.11 -5.02 9.06
C VAL A 242 -2.24 -3.70 8.34
N MET A 243 -1.60 -2.65 8.83
CA MET A 243 -1.65 -1.33 8.21
C MET A 243 -0.31 -0.60 8.27
N GLY A 244 -0.11 0.30 7.32
CA GLY A 244 1.07 1.16 7.23
C GLY A 244 1.53 1.43 5.82
N ASP A 245 2.62 2.16 5.69
CA ASP A 245 3.36 2.32 4.44
C ASP A 245 4.31 1.14 4.27
N LEU A 246 3.94 0.21 3.40
CA LEU A 246 4.76 -0.97 3.16
C LEU A 246 5.90 -0.74 2.14
N ASN A 247 6.00 0.49 1.64
CA ASN A 247 7.00 0.85 0.64
C ASN A 247 7.03 -0.10 -0.58
N ASP A 248 5.87 -0.67 -0.89
CA ASP A 248 5.64 -1.57 -2.02
C ASP A 248 4.26 -1.35 -2.63
N VAL A 249 4.08 -1.71 -3.87
CA VAL A 249 2.79 -1.59 -4.55
C VAL A 249 1.93 -2.85 -4.37
N ALA A 250 0.61 -2.69 -4.38
CA ALA A 250 -0.34 -3.77 -4.14
C ALA A 250 -0.17 -4.97 -5.09
N TRP A 251 0.22 -4.73 -6.33
CA TRP A 251 0.43 -5.77 -7.35
C TRP A 251 1.84 -6.34 -7.38
N SER A 252 2.72 -5.93 -6.49
CA SER A 252 4.08 -6.49 -6.41
C SER A 252 4.07 -7.99 -6.10
N ARG A 253 5.19 -8.62 -6.35
CA ARG A 253 5.36 -10.04 -6.02
C ARG A 253 5.28 -10.28 -4.51
N THR A 254 5.93 -9.44 -3.73
CA THR A 254 6.02 -9.62 -2.27
C THR A 254 4.70 -9.33 -1.59
N THR A 255 4.02 -8.23 -1.92
CA THR A 255 2.69 -7.91 -1.37
C THR A 255 1.68 -9.01 -1.66
N ARG A 256 1.67 -9.56 -2.89
CA ARG A 256 0.79 -10.68 -3.23
C ARG A 256 1.18 -11.99 -2.56
N LEU A 257 2.48 -12.22 -2.29
CA LEU A 257 2.93 -13.38 -1.54
C LEU A 257 2.53 -13.26 -0.07
N PHE A 258 2.72 -12.08 0.53
CA PHE A 258 2.25 -11.75 1.87
C PHE A 258 0.75 -12.06 2.04
N GLN A 259 -0.11 -11.56 1.14
CA GLN A 259 -1.55 -11.84 1.19
C GLN A 259 -1.87 -13.34 1.08
N ARG A 260 -1.13 -14.09 0.28
CA ARG A 260 -1.35 -15.55 0.16
C ARG A 260 -0.92 -16.31 1.42
N ILE A 261 0.14 -15.88 2.08
CA ILE A 261 0.62 -16.51 3.32
C ILE A 261 -0.30 -16.16 4.48
N SER A 262 -0.58 -14.88 4.68
CA SER A 262 -1.39 -14.38 5.79
C SER A 262 -2.89 -14.65 5.66
N GLY A 263 -3.38 -14.91 4.42
CA GLY A 263 -4.82 -15.02 4.15
C GLY A 263 -5.59 -13.69 4.21
N LEU A 264 -4.90 -12.57 4.46
CA LEU A 264 -5.53 -11.25 4.59
C LEU A 264 -6.05 -10.73 3.25
N LEU A 265 -7.13 -9.98 3.32
CA LEU A 265 -7.82 -9.37 2.19
C LEU A 265 -7.38 -7.92 1.99
N ASP A 266 -7.39 -7.48 0.73
CA ASP A 266 -7.17 -6.09 0.34
C ASP A 266 -8.50 -5.42 -0.05
N PRO A 267 -9.00 -4.44 0.71
CA PRO A 267 -10.28 -3.79 0.41
C PRO A 267 -10.27 -2.96 -0.88
N ARG A 268 -9.10 -2.69 -1.49
CA ARG A 268 -8.98 -2.00 -2.79
C ARG A 268 -9.36 -2.88 -3.98
N VAL A 269 -9.24 -4.20 -3.85
CA VAL A 269 -9.56 -5.14 -4.94
C VAL A 269 -11.02 -5.05 -5.35
N GLY A 270 -11.26 -4.84 -6.64
CA GLY A 270 -12.58 -4.59 -7.21
C GLY A 270 -13.10 -3.18 -6.99
N ARG A 271 -12.23 -2.22 -6.65
CA ARG A 271 -12.61 -0.83 -6.39
C ARG A 271 -11.67 0.16 -7.10
N TYR A 272 -10.65 0.64 -6.41
CA TYR A 272 -9.74 1.70 -6.89
C TYR A 272 -8.33 1.50 -6.36
N PHE A 273 -7.35 2.11 -7.00
CA PHE A 273 -5.93 2.03 -6.63
C PHE A 273 -5.62 2.67 -5.28
N MET A 274 -6.32 3.73 -4.89
CA MET A 274 -6.07 4.52 -3.67
C MET A 274 -4.60 4.95 -3.58
N ASN A 275 -4.09 5.55 -4.67
CA ASN A 275 -2.68 5.98 -4.75
C ASN A 275 -2.39 7.09 -3.74
N THR A 276 -1.39 6.93 -2.89
CA THR A 276 -1.01 7.84 -1.81
C THR A 276 0.31 8.56 -2.07
N PHE A 277 1.31 7.88 -2.57
CA PHE A 277 2.64 8.42 -2.88
C PHE A 277 2.83 8.56 -4.41
N HIS A 278 3.39 9.59 -4.98
CA HIS A 278 3.83 10.86 -4.43
C HIS A 278 2.66 11.85 -4.41
N ALA A 279 2.47 12.53 -3.30
CA ALA A 279 1.32 13.40 -3.08
C ALA A 279 1.24 14.55 -4.10
N ASP A 280 2.39 15.13 -4.50
CA ASP A 280 2.48 16.30 -5.38
C ASP A 280 2.43 15.96 -6.88
N TYR A 281 2.57 14.67 -7.27
CA TYR A 281 2.66 14.24 -8.66
C TYR A 281 1.51 13.32 -9.05
N PRO A 282 0.36 13.83 -9.52
CA PRO A 282 -0.82 13.00 -9.77
C PRO A 282 -0.63 11.91 -10.82
N LEU A 283 0.27 12.08 -11.79
CA LEU A 283 0.57 11.09 -12.83
C LEU A 283 1.64 10.07 -12.41
N LEU A 284 2.43 10.39 -11.38
CA LEU A 284 3.46 9.54 -10.79
C LEU A 284 3.11 9.27 -9.34
N ARG A 285 1.97 8.61 -9.13
CA ARG A 285 1.44 8.32 -7.81
C ARG A 285 1.06 6.84 -7.70
N TRP A 286 1.53 6.21 -6.64
CA TRP A 286 1.33 4.80 -6.36
C TRP A 286 0.73 4.58 -4.97
N SER A 287 0.17 3.39 -4.76
CA SER A 287 -0.45 3.01 -3.50
C SER A 287 0.58 2.27 -2.66
N LEU A 288 1.27 2.99 -1.76
CA LEU A 288 2.26 2.44 -0.84
C LEU A 288 1.69 2.19 0.55
N ASP A 289 0.68 2.97 0.95
CA ASP A 289 -0.05 2.72 2.18
C ASP A 289 -1.07 1.61 1.98
N HIS A 290 -1.08 0.68 2.91
CA HIS A 290 -1.92 -0.51 2.87
C HIS A 290 -2.73 -0.65 4.15
N ILE A 291 -3.92 -1.21 4.03
CA ILE A 291 -4.72 -1.77 5.13
C ILE A 291 -5.21 -3.12 4.65
N PHE A 292 -4.68 -4.18 5.22
CA PHE A 292 -5.13 -5.56 5.01
C PHE A 292 -5.86 -6.02 6.25
N HIS A 293 -6.84 -6.92 6.09
CA HIS A 293 -7.61 -7.43 7.22
C HIS A 293 -8.04 -8.88 7.00
N SER A 294 -8.36 -9.58 8.06
CA SER A 294 -8.90 -10.95 8.03
C SER A 294 -10.30 -11.01 7.38
N THR A 295 -10.74 -12.23 7.08
CA THR A 295 -11.96 -12.47 6.27
C THR A 295 -13.27 -12.12 6.97
N ASP A 296 -13.26 -11.93 8.27
CA ASP A 296 -14.39 -11.60 9.14
C ASP A 296 -14.79 -10.12 9.12
N PHE A 297 -13.96 -9.25 8.50
CA PHE A 297 -14.32 -7.85 8.29
C PHE A 297 -15.07 -7.63 6.98
N GLY A 298 -16.06 -6.73 7.05
CA GLY A 298 -16.66 -6.12 5.88
C GLY A 298 -16.32 -4.62 5.79
N LEU A 299 -16.32 -4.08 4.60
CA LEU A 299 -16.00 -2.67 4.36
C LEU A 299 -17.23 -1.79 4.53
N VAL A 300 -17.14 -0.77 5.38
CA VAL A 300 -18.15 0.31 5.47
C VAL A 300 -17.79 1.42 4.49
N GLU A 301 -16.64 2.01 4.64
CA GLU A 301 -16.14 3.08 3.77
C GLU A 301 -14.61 2.98 3.63
N MET A 302 -14.10 3.41 2.49
CA MET A 302 -12.67 3.58 2.25
C MET A 302 -12.45 4.78 1.35
N LYS A 303 -11.58 5.69 1.76
CA LYS A 303 -11.26 6.87 0.97
C LYS A 303 -9.81 7.33 1.18
N ARG A 304 -9.25 7.90 0.13
CA ARG A 304 -8.03 8.68 0.22
C ARG A 304 -8.39 10.10 0.61
N LEU A 305 -7.72 10.61 1.64
CA LEU A 305 -7.91 11.98 2.09
C LEU A 305 -7.10 12.97 1.23
N PRO A 306 -7.53 14.24 1.16
CA PRO A 306 -6.72 15.31 0.56
C PRO A 306 -5.47 15.57 1.41
N HIS A 307 -4.47 16.17 0.78
CA HIS A 307 -3.20 16.56 1.43
C HIS A 307 -3.34 17.90 2.09
#